data_83ff1968b8192606d469ed5a9e3d43aa
#
_entry.id   83ff1968b8192606d469ed5a9e3d43aa
#
_cell.length_a   1.000
_cell.length_b   1.000
_cell.length_c   1.000
_cell.angle_alpha   90.00
_cell.angle_beta   90.00
_cell.angle_gamma   90.00
#
_symmetry.space_group_name_H-M   'P 1'
#
loop_
_entity.id
_entity.type
_entity.pdbx_description
1 polymer ?
#
loop_
_entity_poly.entity_id
_entity_poly.type
_entity_poly.pdbx_seq_one_letter_code
_entity_poly.pdbx_strand_id
1 'polypeptide(L)'
;MKYRTEKEILQMMLNQAQTSELISVDDQFIQQVLRGEITENQYIIDLSAHAYVLHDFSRQLESVNQSVDVATAVGAQLDKIGNLLNVPRHMGVAAQLEVELNLTLPEDNPIFIPRGTELIIDALQVPDYVTYSTDEDVTIPAGVTTATVLCSSNLMARQRSVAIDSVYGLNGFPQISTFNRDAGTSGRDIENDGEYRQRILLWNVANQRGTRQCFDAYLGDLEGLDDYLLVPRPEGEIGTLTIVCDCIESQLSRIEEGVQEHCMIFTDQPAECVGVSRTPLNVSVSCSVVDNPISYTVAELQQLIESEVKVFIDGGYNRDGSSNRGLRIGESFTQSRLLSHLHNMFPELLSISSSTEDTTVDEYHKFRCGTVTVVI
;
A
#
# COMPACT_ATOMS: atom_id res chain seq x y z
N MET A 1 -15.07 27.11 13.71
CA MET A 1 -14.87 28.32 14.57
C MET A 1 -13.45 28.81 14.33
N LYS A 2 -13.20 30.08 14.07
CA LYS A 2 -11.82 30.53 13.78
C LYS A 2 -11.05 30.66 15.09
N TYR A 3 -9.89 30.01 15.16
CA TYR A 3 -8.95 30.15 16.26
C TYR A 3 -8.56 31.61 16.45
N ARG A 4 -8.59 32.11 17.72
CA ARG A 4 -8.22 33.48 18.07
C ARG A 4 -6.91 33.46 18.82
N THR A 5 -6.02 34.35 18.44
CA THR A 5 -4.74 34.51 19.13
C THR A 5 -4.94 35.18 20.49
N GLU A 6 -4.01 35.00 21.43
CA GLU A 6 -4.02 35.64 22.73
C GLU A 6 -4.17 37.18 22.64
N LYS A 7 -3.45 37.80 21.69
CA LYS A 7 -3.54 39.24 21.42
C LYS A 7 -4.94 39.67 20.95
N GLU A 8 -5.59 38.90 20.08
CA GLU A 8 -6.94 39.20 19.64
C GLU A 8 -7.95 39.09 20.77
N ILE A 9 -7.79 38.11 21.66
CA ILE A 9 -8.65 37.97 22.85
C ILE A 9 -8.43 39.10 23.79
N LEU A 10 -7.17 39.46 24.10
CA LEU A 10 -6.81 40.59 24.96
C LEU A 10 -7.36 41.90 24.40
N GLN A 11 -7.24 42.14 23.11
CA GLN A 11 -7.82 43.31 22.44
C GLN A 11 -9.35 43.36 22.56
N MET A 12 -10.04 42.24 22.40
CA MET A 12 -11.48 42.16 22.59
C MET A 12 -11.89 42.51 24.03
N MET A 13 -11.14 42.00 25.02
CA MET A 13 -11.41 42.27 26.44
C MET A 13 -11.19 43.74 26.77
N LEU A 14 -10.12 44.34 26.23
CA LEU A 14 -9.85 45.79 26.42
C LEU A 14 -10.92 46.66 25.73
N ASN A 15 -11.35 46.31 24.51
CA ASN A 15 -12.42 47.02 23.85
C ASN A 15 -13.76 46.88 24.59
N GLN A 16 -14.03 45.72 25.21
CA GLN A 16 -15.21 45.54 26.06
C GLN A 16 -15.13 46.36 27.33
N ALA A 17 -13.96 46.46 27.95
CA ALA A 17 -13.75 47.32 29.13
C ALA A 17 -13.95 48.81 28.80
N GLN A 18 -13.48 49.26 27.65
CA GLN A 18 -13.71 50.60 27.11
C GLN A 18 -15.20 50.88 26.90
N THR A 19 -15.91 49.93 26.28
CA THR A 19 -17.36 50.09 26.01
C THR A 19 -18.22 50.08 27.29
N SER A 20 -17.77 49.36 28.33
CA SER A 20 -18.50 49.22 29.58
C SER A 20 -18.40 50.45 30.49
N GLU A 21 -17.51 51.41 30.18
CA GLU A 21 -17.22 52.62 30.97
C GLU A 21 -16.81 52.36 32.42
N LEU A 22 -16.55 51.10 32.80
CA LEU A 22 -16.14 50.68 34.13
C LEU A 22 -14.71 51.13 34.47
N ILE A 23 -13.88 51.29 33.43
CA ILE A 23 -12.50 51.70 33.52
C ILE A 23 -12.21 52.68 32.40
N SER A 24 -11.48 53.79 32.73
CA SER A 24 -11.04 54.74 31.70
C SER A 24 -9.92 54.15 30.85
N VAL A 25 -10.30 53.48 29.74
CA VAL A 25 -9.40 52.90 28.75
C VAL A 25 -9.59 53.66 27.44
N ASP A 26 -8.55 54.31 26.95
CA ASP A 26 -8.55 54.94 25.63
C ASP A 26 -7.82 54.09 24.57
N ASP A 27 -7.97 54.46 23.32
CA ASP A 27 -7.36 53.70 22.20
C ASP A 27 -5.82 53.72 22.30
N GLN A 28 -5.23 54.79 22.85
CA GLN A 28 -3.80 54.89 22.99
C GLN A 28 -3.28 53.90 24.05
N PHE A 29 -4.00 53.76 25.17
CA PHE A 29 -3.72 52.77 26.18
C PHE A 29 -3.81 51.34 25.64
N ILE A 30 -4.85 51.03 24.88
CA ILE A 30 -5.01 49.71 24.26
C ILE A 30 -3.80 49.37 23.35
N GLN A 31 -3.35 50.33 22.52
CA GLN A 31 -2.20 50.12 21.68
C GLN A 31 -0.89 49.93 22.46
N GLN A 32 -0.69 50.66 23.54
CA GLN A 32 0.48 50.49 24.40
C GLN A 32 0.52 49.13 25.09
N VAL A 33 -0.61 48.63 25.58
CA VAL A 33 -0.74 47.27 26.14
C VAL A 33 -0.44 46.20 25.11
N LEU A 34 -1.01 46.30 23.91
CA LEU A 34 -0.80 45.34 22.84
C LEU A 34 0.64 45.30 22.28
N ARG A 35 1.38 46.43 22.45
CA ARG A 35 2.83 46.52 22.15
C ARG A 35 3.71 46.03 23.27
N GLY A 36 3.13 45.76 24.48
CA GLY A 36 3.88 45.35 25.65
C GLY A 36 4.62 46.51 26.37
N GLU A 37 4.19 47.75 26.11
CA GLU A 37 4.78 48.94 26.75
C GLU A 37 4.28 49.16 28.20
N ILE A 38 3.11 48.57 28.52
CA ILE A 38 2.51 48.60 29.86
C ILE A 38 2.36 47.16 30.36
N THR A 39 3.24 46.76 31.29
CA THR A 39 3.27 45.37 31.81
C THR A 39 3.11 45.30 33.33
N GLU A 40 3.26 46.41 34.06
CA GLU A 40 3.28 46.42 35.53
C GLU A 40 1.94 46.75 36.20
N ASN A 41 0.89 47.00 35.39
CA ASN A 41 -0.44 47.29 35.94
C ASN A 41 -1.15 45.99 36.32
N GLN A 42 -1.56 45.83 37.58
CA GLN A 42 -2.23 44.62 38.08
C GLN A 42 -3.47 44.24 37.25
N TYR A 43 -4.25 45.22 36.80
CA TYR A 43 -5.40 44.96 35.94
C TYR A 43 -5.01 44.35 34.58
N ILE A 44 -3.92 44.82 34.00
CA ILE A 44 -3.41 44.25 32.72
C ILE A 44 -2.85 42.86 32.93
N ILE A 45 -2.17 42.61 34.06
CA ILE A 45 -1.68 41.28 34.41
C ILE A 45 -2.84 40.32 34.56
N ASP A 46 -3.88 40.65 35.28
CA ASP A 46 -5.06 39.83 35.48
C ASP A 46 -5.80 39.58 34.13
N LEU A 47 -5.93 40.64 33.33
CA LEU A 47 -6.59 40.53 32.02
C LEU A 47 -5.81 39.66 31.05
N SER A 48 -4.48 39.78 31.02
CA SER A 48 -3.61 38.93 30.19
C SER A 48 -3.65 37.48 30.64
N ALA A 49 -3.69 37.18 31.93
CA ALA A 49 -3.86 35.85 32.47
C ALA A 49 -5.20 35.22 32.03
N HIS A 50 -6.30 36.00 32.05
CA HIS A 50 -7.59 35.53 31.55
C HIS A 50 -7.57 35.33 30.02
N ALA A 51 -6.93 36.22 29.27
CA ALA A 51 -6.78 36.09 27.83
C ALA A 51 -6.00 34.81 27.46
N TYR A 52 -4.96 34.49 28.21
CA TYR A 52 -4.18 33.25 28.04
C TYR A 52 -5.05 32.01 28.27
N VAL A 53 -5.82 31.93 29.34
CA VAL A 53 -6.70 30.80 29.64
C VAL A 53 -7.78 30.65 28.55
N LEU A 54 -8.39 31.74 28.11
CA LEU A 54 -9.38 31.71 27.03
C LEU A 54 -8.78 31.31 25.68
N HIS A 55 -7.54 31.74 25.44
CA HIS A 55 -6.79 31.31 24.27
C HIS A 55 -6.54 29.80 24.28
N ASP A 56 -6.06 29.24 25.40
CA ASP A 56 -5.83 27.81 25.55
C ASP A 56 -7.13 27.02 25.41
N PHE A 57 -8.22 27.49 25.98
CA PHE A 57 -9.54 26.90 25.83
C PHE A 57 -10.04 26.95 24.37
N SER A 58 -9.84 28.08 23.67
CA SER A 58 -10.20 28.17 22.23
C SER A 58 -9.39 27.20 21.38
N ARG A 59 -8.11 27.01 21.72
CA ARG A 59 -7.24 26.05 21.05
C ARG A 59 -7.71 24.60 21.27
N GLN A 60 -8.11 24.28 22.50
CA GLN A 60 -8.66 22.95 22.80
C GLN A 60 -9.98 22.70 22.08
N LEU A 61 -10.88 23.68 22.03
CA LEU A 61 -12.14 23.57 21.29
C LEU A 61 -11.92 23.38 19.77
N GLU A 62 -10.95 24.09 19.20
CA GLU A 62 -10.61 23.92 17.78
C GLU A 62 -10.05 22.52 17.52
N SER A 63 -9.17 22.02 18.41
CA SER A 63 -8.66 20.64 18.34
C SER A 63 -9.79 19.60 18.39
N VAL A 64 -10.76 19.79 19.29
CA VAL A 64 -11.95 18.91 19.37
C VAL A 64 -12.78 19.02 18.10
N ASN A 65 -13.02 20.22 17.59
CA ASN A 65 -13.77 20.41 16.36
C ASN A 65 -13.10 19.75 15.15
N GLN A 66 -11.78 19.87 15.02
CA GLN A 66 -11.00 19.20 13.99
C GLN A 66 -11.02 17.68 14.14
N SER A 67 -11.12 17.16 15.36
CA SER A 67 -11.14 15.73 15.63
C SER A 67 -12.46 15.04 15.29
N VAL A 68 -13.54 15.77 15.11
CA VAL A 68 -14.90 15.26 14.81
C VAL A 68 -15.21 15.32 13.33
N ASP A 69 -14.49 16.15 12.56
CA ASP A 69 -14.71 16.30 11.11
C ASP A 69 -13.84 15.33 10.31
N VAL A 70 -14.45 14.51 9.47
CA VAL A 70 -13.75 13.58 8.58
C VAL A 70 -12.70 14.28 7.71
N ALA A 71 -12.97 15.51 7.29
CA ALA A 71 -12.06 16.27 6.44
C ALA A 71 -10.73 16.65 7.13
N THR A 72 -10.76 16.83 8.45
CA THR A 72 -9.63 17.35 9.24
C THR A 72 -9.06 16.35 10.25
N ALA A 73 -9.82 15.31 10.61
CA ALA A 73 -9.37 14.28 11.55
C ALA A 73 -8.17 13.50 10.99
N VAL A 74 -7.24 13.10 11.86
CA VAL A 74 -6.03 12.36 11.52
C VAL A 74 -5.78 11.20 12.48
N GLY A 75 -5.14 10.13 12.01
CA GLY A 75 -4.73 8.98 12.81
C GLY A 75 -5.89 8.37 13.61
N ALA A 76 -5.68 8.16 14.91
CA ALA A 76 -6.66 7.51 15.80
C ALA A 76 -8.02 8.22 15.90
N GLN A 77 -8.09 9.52 15.57
CA GLN A 77 -9.35 10.26 15.55
C GLN A 77 -10.16 9.90 14.31
N LEU A 78 -9.49 9.82 13.15
CA LEU A 78 -10.11 9.36 11.91
C LEU A 78 -10.55 7.90 12.04
N ASP A 79 -9.75 7.04 12.71
CA ASP A 79 -10.10 5.65 12.98
C ASP A 79 -11.39 5.53 13.82
N LYS A 80 -11.58 6.41 14.81
CA LYS A 80 -12.83 6.43 15.59
C LYS A 80 -14.05 6.78 14.73
N ILE A 81 -13.91 7.74 13.81
CA ILE A 81 -15.00 8.12 12.91
C ILE A 81 -15.33 6.96 11.96
N GLY A 82 -14.32 6.35 11.35
CA GLY A 82 -14.52 5.22 10.46
C GLY A 82 -15.16 4.02 11.17
N ASN A 83 -14.73 3.70 12.38
CA ASN A 83 -15.33 2.63 13.19
C ASN A 83 -16.79 2.91 13.54
N LEU A 84 -17.20 4.16 13.78
CA LEU A 84 -18.60 4.54 13.97
C LEU A 84 -19.46 4.28 12.74
N LEU A 85 -18.87 4.37 11.55
CA LEU A 85 -19.52 4.09 10.27
C LEU A 85 -19.37 2.61 9.84
N ASN A 86 -18.75 1.79 10.69
CA ASN A 86 -18.41 0.40 10.38
C ASN A 86 -17.48 0.26 9.16
N VAL A 87 -16.57 1.20 9.01
CA VAL A 87 -15.52 1.25 7.97
C VAL A 87 -14.17 1.28 8.68
N PRO A 88 -13.63 0.16 9.17
CA PRO A 88 -12.31 0.14 9.81
C PRO A 88 -11.21 0.45 8.80
N ARG A 89 -10.07 0.97 9.28
CA ARG A 89 -8.86 1.17 8.45
C ARG A 89 -8.32 -0.17 7.98
N HIS A 90 -7.91 -0.24 6.72
CA HIS A 90 -7.21 -1.42 6.20
C HIS A 90 -5.82 -1.51 6.82
N MET A 91 -5.58 -2.63 7.45
CA MET A 91 -4.25 -2.94 8.00
C MET A 91 -3.31 -3.41 6.90
N GLY A 92 -2.01 -3.34 7.14
CA GLY A 92 -1.03 -3.97 6.28
C GLY A 92 -1.25 -5.49 6.22
N VAL A 93 -0.99 -6.08 5.05
CA VAL A 93 -1.12 -7.51 4.80
C VAL A 93 0.23 -8.06 4.36
N ALA A 94 0.61 -9.20 4.91
CA ALA A 94 1.84 -9.88 4.53
C ALA A 94 1.76 -10.40 3.08
N ALA A 95 2.88 -10.43 2.40
CA ALA A 95 3.00 -11.13 1.14
C ALA A 95 2.88 -12.64 1.37
N GLN A 96 2.16 -13.34 0.49
CA GLN A 96 1.89 -14.77 0.58
C GLN A 96 2.51 -15.53 -0.60
N LEU A 97 2.89 -16.76 -0.34
CA LEU A 97 3.51 -17.64 -1.32
C LEU A 97 3.06 -19.08 -1.08
N GLU A 98 2.56 -19.73 -2.11
CA GLU A 98 2.27 -21.16 -2.08
C GLU A 98 3.49 -21.95 -2.55
N VAL A 99 3.95 -22.89 -1.73
CA VAL A 99 5.17 -23.66 -1.95
C VAL A 99 4.87 -25.13 -1.97
N GLU A 100 5.31 -25.81 -3.02
CA GLU A 100 5.32 -27.26 -3.11
C GLU A 100 6.60 -27.81 -2.49
N LEU A 101 6.43 -28.70 -1.54
CA LEU A 101 7.50 -29.40 -0.84
C LEU A 101 7.73 -30.74 -1.53
N ASN A 102 8.94 -31.02 -1.99
CA ASN A 102 9.27 -32.23 -2.73
C ASN A 102 10.39 -33.01 -2.03
N LEU A 103 10.13 -34.28 -1.76
CA LEU A 103 11.14 -35.24 -1.30
C LEU A 103 11.75 -35.99 -2.50
N THR A 104 13.06 -36.11 -2.53
CA THR A 104 13.77 -36.85 -3.56
C THR A 104 13.43 -38.35 -3.56
N LEU A 105 13.18 -38.89 -2.35
CA LEU A 105 12.76 -40.28 -2.14
C LEU A 105 11.65 -40.31 -1.08
N PRO A 106 10.69 -41.24 -1.20
CA PRO A 106 9.68 -41.42 -0.18
C PRO A 106 10.32 -41.92 1.11
N GLU A 107 9.96 -41.31 2.23
CA GLU A 107 10.39 -41.69 3.56
C GLU A 107 9.43 -42.73 4.19
N ASP A 108 9.97 -43.65 4.98
CA ASP A 108 9.19 -44.69 5.69
C ASP A 108 8.40 -44.09 6.88
N ASN A 109 8.84 -42.94 7.39
CA ASN A 109 8.19 -42.24 8.49
C ASN A 109 7.62 -40.90 8.02
N PRO A 110 6.50 -40.44 8.60
CA PRO A 110 5.97 -39.10 8.27
C PRO A 110 6.94 -38.01 8.73
N ILE A 111 7.13 -37.00 7.90
CA ILE A 111 7.94 -35.82 8.21
C ILE A 111 7.00 -34.71 8.70
N PHE A 112 7.22 -34.24 9.92
CA PHE A 112 6.50 -33.13 10.50
C PHE A 112 7.29 -31.83 10.34
N ILE A 113 6.67 -30.83 9.75
CA ILE A 113 7.21 -29.48 9.53
C ILE A 113 6.36 -28.54 10.37
N PRO A 114 6.91 -27.92 11.43
CA PRO A 114 6.14 -27.03 12.29
C PRO A 114 5.87 -25.70 11.59
N ARG A 115 4.77 -25.08 11.94
CA ARG A 115 4.45 -23.70 11.63
C ARG A 115 5.64 -22.79 12.00
N GLY A 116 5.89 -21.76 11.16
CA GLY A 116 6.99 -20.83 11.39
C GLY A 116 8.34 -21.33 10.88
N THR A 117 8.38 -22.44 10.13
CA THR A 117 9.61 -22.90 9.48
C THR A 117 9.94 -21.94 8.33
N GLU A 118 11.16 -21.39 8.34
CA GLU A 118 11.61 -20.39 7.36
C GLU A 118 11.96 -21.04 6.02
N LEU A 119 11.61 -20.33 4.94
CA LEU A 119 11.97 -20.66 3.57
C LEU A 119 13.37 -20.12 3.23
N ILE A 120 14.09 -20.86 2.40
CA ILE A 120 15.33 -20.42 1.77
C ILE A 120 14.97 -19.92 0.37
N ILE A 121 15.01 -18.59 0.19
CA ILE A 121 14.67 -17.91 -1.05
C ILE A 121 15.92 -17.27 -1.64
N ASP A 122 15.94 -17.06 -2.96
CA ASP A 122 17.02 -16.37 -3.64
C ASP A 122 17.18 -14.95 -3.06
N ALA A 123 18.40 -14.63 -2.62
CA ALA A 123 18.76 -13.32 -2.05
C ALA A 123 18.52 -12.14 -3.03
N LEU A 124 18.43 -12.41 -4.35
CA LEU A 124 18.09 -11.39 -5.35
C LEU A 124 16.59 -11.08 -5.40
N GLN A 125 15.76 -11.95 -4.83
CA GLN A 125 14.30 -11.80 -4.86
C GLN A 125 13.76 -11.06 -3.64
N VAL A 126 14.39 -11.26 -2.49
CA VAL A 126 13.90 -10.81 -1.19
C VAL A 126 15.02 -10.11 -0.44
N PRO A 127 14.80 -8.90 0.12
CA PRO A 127 15.80 -8.25 0.99
C PRO A 127 16.12 -9.09 2.21
N ASP A 128 17.34 -8.98 2.75
CA ASP A 128 17.84 -9.79 3.89
C ASP A 128 16.98 -9.69 5.17
N TYR A 129 16.23 -8.60 5.33
CA TYR A 129 15.35 -8.39 6.49
C TYR A 129 13.94 -8.97 6.32
N VAL A 130 13.62 -9.51 5.15
CA VAL A 130 12.34 -10.15 4.84
C VAL A 130 12.52 -11.65 4.82
N THR A 131 11.78 -12.35 5.67
CA THR A 131 11.75 -13.81 5.71
C THR A 131 10.34 -14.32 5.47
N TYR A 132 10.22 -15.45 4.81
CA TYR A 132 8.95 -16.16 4.63
C TYR A 132 8.95 -17.40 5.50
N SER A 133 7.84 -17.69 6.14
CA SER A 133 7.66 -18.86 6.98
C SER A 133 6.33 -19.55 6.73
N THR A 134 6.26 -20.84 7.06
CA THR A 134 5.03 -21.65 6.93
C THR A 134 3.94 -21.13 7.86
N ASP A 135 2.71 -21.00 7.34
CA ASP A 135 1.55 -20.49 8.10
C ASP A 135 0.90 -21.54 8.98
N GLU A 136 1.10 -22.82 8.68
CA GLU A 136 0.51 -23.95 9.38
C GLU A 136 1.49 -25.11 9.56
N ASP A 137 1.13 -26.03 10.46
CA ASP A 137 1.85 -27.29 10.62
C ASP A 137 1.55 -28.21 9.45
N VAL A 138 2.60 -28.71 8.78
CA VAL A 138 2.48 -29.60 7.63
C VAL A 138 3.10 -30.95 7.96
N THR A 139 2.39 -32.02 7.62
CA THR A 139 2.91 -33.40 7.76
C THR A 139 2.92 -34.03 6.37
N ILE A 140 4.11 -34.43 5.91
CA ILE A 140 4.25 -35.27 4.70
C ILE A 140 4.10 -36.72 5.15
N PRO A 141 3.02 -37.43 4.75
CA PRO A 141 2.81 -38.82 5.15
C PRO A 141 3.89 -39.76 4.64
N ALA A 142 4.09 -40.88 5.31
CA ALA A 142 4.98 -41.93 4.85
C ALA A 142 4.59 -42.42 3.43
N GLY A 143 5.57 -42.55 2.56
CA GLY A 143 5.38 -42.98 1.18
C GLY A 143 4.90 -41.89 0.20
N VAL A 144 4.62 -40.66 0.68
CA VAL A 144 4.26 -39.50 -0.13
C VAL A 144 5.50 -38.63 -0.34
N THR A 145 5.68 -38.11 -1.55
CA THR A 145 6.83 -37.30 -1.91
C THR A 145 6.54 -35.81 -2.05
N THR A 146 5.27 -35.42 -2.05
CA THR A 146 4.87 -34.01 -2.28
C THR A 146 3.86 -33.54 -1.27
N ALA A 147 3.95 -32.26 -0.84
CA ALA A 147 2.94 -31.56 -0.08
C ALA A 147 2.96 -30.09 -0.46
N THR A 148 1.86 -29.38 -0.30
CA THR A 148 1.75 -27.95 -0.55
C THR A 148 1.53 -27.22 0.74
N VAL A 149 2.15 -26.04 0.91
CA VAL A 149 2.02 -25.22 2.10
C VAL A 149 1.95 -23.73 1.72
N LEU A 150 1.08 -23.00 2.39
CA LEU A 150 1.02 -21.55 2.31
C LEU A 150 2.05 -20.95 3.26
N CYS A 151 2.79 -19.97 2.78
CA CYS A 151 3.82 -19.26 3.54
C CYS A 151 3.58 -17.76 3.46
N SER A 152 3.80 -17.06 4.56
CA SER A 152 3.65 -15.61 4.62
C SER A 152 4.97 -14.93 5.01
N SER A 153 5.14 -13.68 4.57
CA SER A 153 6.27 -12.86 4.97
C SER A 153 6.14 -12.38 6.40
N ASN A 154 7.28 -12.10 7.04
CA ASN A 154 7.33 -11.52 8.39
C ASN A 154 6.88 -10.05 8.45
N LEU A 155 6.76 -9.36 7.30
CA LEU A 155 6.35 -7.97 7.22
C LEU A 155 4.93 -7.84 6.66
N MET A 156 4.08 -7.13 7.41
CA MET A 156 2.74 -6.74 6.96
C MET A 156 2.80 -5.43 6.17
N ALA A 157 3.43 -5.48 5.01
CA ALA A 157 3.63 -4.34 4.12
C ALA A 157 3.76 -4.84 2.68
N ARG A 158 3.59 -3.94 1.71
CA ARG A 158 3.84 -4.26 0.31
C ARG A 158 5.29 -4.64 0.11
N GLN A 159 5.51 -5.73 -0.62
CA GLN A 159 6.82 -6.23 -0.96
C GLN A 159 6.86 -6.63 -2.44
N ARG A 160 8.05 -6.84 -2.95
CA ARG A 160 8.19 -7.45 -4.26
C ARG A 160 7.69 -8.89 -4.21
N SER A 161 6.85 -9.28 -5.18
CA SER A 161 6.39 -10.67 -5.30
C SER A 161 7.59 -11.60 -5.58
N VAL A 162 7.61 -12.72 -4.89
CA VAL A 162 8.63 -13.75 -5.12
C VAL A 162 8.38 -14.40 -6.48
N ALA A 163 9.41 -14.44 -7.34
CA ALA A 163 9.28 -15.02 -8.67
C ALA A 163 9.05 -16.53 -8.61
N ILE A 164 8.51 -17.12 -9.69
CA ILE A 164 8.39 -18.59 -9.86
C ILE A 164 9.78 -19.19 -9.76
N ASP A 165 9.88 -20.39 -9.19
CA ASP A 165 11.12 -21.18 -9.07
C ASP A 165 12.26 -20.43 -8.36
N SER A 166 11.91 -19.60 -7.37
CA SER A 166 12.88 -18.81 -6.60
C SER A 166 13.05 -19.29 -5.16
N VAL A 167 12.35 -20.36 -4.77
CA VAL A 167 12.42 -20.97 -3.45
C VAL A 167 13.20 -22.28 -3.56
N TYR A 168 14.24 -22.44 -2.74
CA TYR A 168 15.17 -23.56 -2.89
C TYR A 168 15.11 -24.58 -1.76
N GLY A 169 14.53 -24.26 -0.61
CA GLY A 169 14.52 -25.17 0.52
C GLY A 169 13.82 -24.63 1.76
N LEU A 170 13.77 -25.46 2.78
CA LEU A 170 13.29 -25.16 4.13
C LEU A 170 14.44 -25.19 5.12
N ASN A 171 14.51 -24.21 6.00
CA ASN A 171 15.50 -24.17 7.05
C ASN A 171 15.29 -25.35 8.02
N GLY A 172 16.34 -26.12 8.27
CA GLY A 172 16.30 -27.32 9.12
C GLY A 172 15.87 -28.61 8.42
N PHE A 173 15.46 -28.58 7.14
CA PHE A 173 15.00 -29.75 6.37
C PHE A 173 15.74 -29.91 5.03
N PRO A 174 17.04 -30.26 5.06
CA PRO A 174 17.85 -30.33 3.84
C PRO A 174 17.43 -31.42 2.84
N GLN A 175 16.62 -32.39 3.27
CA GLN A 175 16.07 -33.46 2.43
C GLN A 175 14.86 -33.01 1.61
N ILE A 176 14.29 -31.84 1.91
CA ILE A 176 13.11 -31.28 1.23
C ILE A 176 13.59 -30.22 0.26
N SER A 177 13.36 -30.44 -1.02
CA SER A 177 13.45 -29.39 -2.03
C SER A 177 12.10 -28.67 -2.13
N THR A 178 12.15 -27.37 -2.33
CA THR A 178 10.94 -26.55 -2.43
C THR A 178 10.83 -25.92 -3.79
N PHE A 179 9.61 -25.71 -4.24
CA PHE A 179 9.34 -25.15 -5.53
C PHE A 179 8.06 -24.29 -5.45
N ASN A 180 8.06 -23.08 -5.96
CA ASN A 180 6.86 -22.29 -6.11
C ASN A 180 6.46 -22.22 -7.58
N ARG A 181 5.28 -22.77 -7.92
CA ARG A 181 4.76 -22.79 -9.30
C ARG A 181 4.28 -21.43 -9.74
N ASP A 182 3.72 -20.67 -8.80
CA ASP A 182 3.20 -19.34 -9.02
C ASP A 182 4.04 -18.28 -8.34
N ALA A 183 3.98 -17.06 -8.85
CA ALA A 183 4.55 -15.93 -8.14
C ALA A 183 3.74 -15.67 -6.87
N GLY A 184 4.42 -15.32 -5.79
CA GLY A 184 3.77 -14.88 -4.57
C GLY A 184 3.02 -13.57 -4.75
N THR A 185 2.11 -13.28 -3.82
CA THR A 185 1.48 -11.95 -3.72
C THR A 185 2.46 -10.93 -3.18
N SER A 186 2.23 -9.65 -3.44
CA SER A 186 3.10 -8.56 -2.97
C SER A 186 2.72 -8.02 -1.60
N GLY A 187 1.58 -8.43 -1.04
CA GLY A 187 1.06 -7.87 0.19
C GLY A 187 0.56 -6.43 0.03
N ARG A 188 0.24 -5.78 1.15
CA ARG A 188 -0.33 -4.42 1.16
C ARG A 188 0.17 -3.61 2.35
N ASP A 189 0.46 -2.34 2.10
CA ASP A 189 0.77 -1.39 3.17
C ASP A 189 -0.49 -1.03 3.98
N ILE A 190 -0.29 -0.55 5.21
CA ILE A 190 -1.35 0.05 5.99
C ILE A 190 -1.92 1.26 5.24
N GLU A 191 -3.23 1.38 5.22
CA GLU A 191 -3.94 2.48 4.55
C GLU A 191 -3.57 3.83 5.19
N ASN A 192 -3.17 4.80 4.36
CA ASN A 192 -2.86 6.14 4.84
C ASN A 192 -4.14 6.97 5.11
N ASP A 193 -4.00 8.05 5.89
CA ASP A 193 -5.15 8.90 6.27
C ASP A 193 -5.90 9.50 5.07
N GLY A 194 -5.20 9.76 3.96
CA GLY A 194 -5.79 10.31 2.75
C GLY A 194 -6.71 9.31 2.05
N GLU A 195 -6.24 8.09 1.85
CA GLU A 195 -7.00 6.98 1.26
C GLU A 195 -8.17 6.60 2.14
N TYR A 196 -7.93 6.44 3.45
CA TYR A 196 -8.96 6.10 4.42
C TYR A 196 -10.08 7.15 4.48
N ARG A 197 -9.73 8.43 4.46
CA ARG A 197 -10.71 9.52 4.41
C ARG A 197 -11.59 9.46 3.17
N GLN A 198 -11.01 9.21 2.01
CA GLN A 198 -11.78 9.04 0.77
C GLN A 198 -12.74 7.86 0.88
N ARG A 199 -12.31 6.73 1.44
CA ARG A 199 -13.16 5.55 1.63
C ARG A 199 -14.31 5.82 2.61
N ILE A 200 -14.06 6.53 3.70
CA ILE A 200 -15.11 6.95 4.64
C ILE A 200 -16.15 7.85 3.95
N LEU A 201 -15.70 8.82 3.14
CA LEU A 201 -16.59 9.72 2.41
C LEU A 201 -17.43 9.01 1.35
N LEU A 202 -16.90 7.95 0.77
CA LEU A 202 -17.60 7.14 -0.24
C LEU A 202 -18.41 5.99 0.36
N TRP A 203 -18.41 5.83 1.69
CA TRP A 203 -19.05 4.70 2.38
C TRP A 203 -20.50 4.43 1.93
N ASN A 204 -21.32 5.47 1.81
CA ASN A 204 -22.73 5.30 1.39
C ASN A 204 -22.87 4.75 -0.04
N VAL A 205 -21.91 5.06 -0.91
CA VAL A 205 -21.90 4.60 -2.31
C VAL A 205 -21.31 3.18 -2.40
N ALA A 206 -20.28 2.89 -1.61
CA ALA A 206 -19.64 1.58 -1.54
C ALA A 206 -20.61 0.48 -1.03
N ASN A 207 -21.57 0.81 -0.19
CA ASN A 207 -22.57 -0.13 0.30
C ASN A 207 -23.75 -0.40 -0.68
N GLN A 208 -23.76 0.24 -1.84
CA GLN A 208 -24.79 0.01 -2.86
C GLN A 208 -24.38 -1.17 -3.75
N ARG A 209 -25.00 -2.34 -3.53
CA ARG A 209 -24.75 -3.55 -4.33
C ARG A 209 -24.93 -3.29 -5.84
N GLY A 210 -24.15 -3.94 -6.67
CA GLY A 210 -24.20 -3.83 -8.13
C GLY A 210 -23.54 -2.57 -8.69
N THR A 211 -22.92 -1.74 -7.85
CA THR A 211 -22.16 -0.57 -8.30
C THR A 211 -20.67 -0.89 -8.36
N ARG A 212 -19.94 -0.27 -9.28
CA ARG A 212 -18.48 -0.41 -9.37
C ARG A 212 -17.81 -0.11 -8.04
N GLN A 213 -18.27 0.91 -7.33
CA GLN A 213 -17.73 1.30 -6.03
C GLN A 213 -17.90 0.21 -4.97
N CYS A 214 -18.98 -0.58 -5.03
CA CYS A 214 -19.16 -1.73 -4.13
C CYS A 214 -18.10 -2.81 -4.42
N PHE A 215 -17.87 -3.14 -5.69
CA PHE A 215 -16.83 -4.08 -6.08
C PHE A 215 -15.44 -3.56 -5.70
N ASP A 216 -15.14 -2.29 -5.99
CA ASP A 216 -13.85 -1.68 -5.67
C ASP A 216 -13.61 -1.66 -4.14
N ALA A 217 -14.63 -1.41 -3.33
CA ALA A 217 -14.54 -1.45 -1.88
C ALA A 217 -14.31 -2.86 -1.35
N TYR A 218 -15.06 -3.85 -1.85
CA TYR A 218 -14.96 -5.23 -1.40
C TYR A 218 -13.65 -5.89 -1.86
N LEU A 219 -13.34 -5.82 -3.16
CA LEU A 219 -12.14 -6.44 -3.72
C LEU A 219 -10.85 -5.78 -3.22
N GLY A 220 -10.87 -4.46 -3.05
CA GLY A 220 -9.73 -3.72 -2.49
C GLY A 220 -9.44 -4.06 -1.02
N ASP A 221 -10.38 -4.65 -0.30
CA ASP A 221 -10.26 -5.06 1.11
C ASP A 221 -9.79 -6.51 1.28
N LEU A 222 -9.86 -7.31 0.21
CA LEU A 222 -9.52 -8.72 0.27
C LEU A 222 -8.01 -8.96 0.45
N GLU A 223 -7.69 -9.78 1.43
CA GLU A 223 -6.34 -10.28 1.64
C GLU A 223 -5.97 -11.31 0.57
N GLY A 224 -4.74 -11.20 0.04
CA GLY A 224 -4.23 -12.12 -0.97
C GLY A 224 -4.67 -11.79 -2.41
N LEU A 225 -5.33 -10.66 -2.63
CA LEU A 225 -5.65 -10.11 -3.94
C LEU A 225 -4.80 -8.86 -4.19
N ASP A 226 -3.84 -8.97 -5.12
CA ASP A 226 -2.89 -7.87 -5.41
C ASP A 226 -3.46 -6.83 -6.38
N ASP A 227 -4.18 -7.29 -7.40
CA ASP A 227 -4.83 -6.45 -8.40
C ASP A 227 -6.08 -7.14 -8.94
N TYR A 228 -7.02 -6.37 -9.46
CA TYR A 228 -8.22 -6.89 -10.12
C TYR A 228 -8.69 -5.97 -11.23
N LEU A 229 -9.37 -6.56 -12.20
CA LEU A 229 -10.01 -5.84 -13.29
C LEU A 229 -11.45 -6.33 -13.48
N LEU A 230 -12.40 -5.40 -13.44
CA LEU A 230 -13.80 -5.68 -13.76
C LEU A 230 -13.97 -5.59 -15.28
N VAL A 231 -14.18 -6.72 -15.93
CA VAL A 231 -14.37 -6.83 -17.38
C VAL A 231 -15.85 -6.98 -17.67
N PRO A 232 -16.51 -5.95 -18.25
CA PRO A 232 -17.88 -6.10 -18.73
C PRO A 232 -17.87 -7.11 -19.89
N ARG A 233 -18.75 -8.10 -19.84
CA ARG A 233 -18.83 -9.11 -20.91
C ARG A 233 -19.20 -8.51 -22.25
N PRO A 234 -18.68 -9.11 -23.36
CA PRO A 234 -18.96 -8.62 -24.71
C PRO A 234 -20.47 -8.69 -25.08
N GLU A 235 -20.83 -7.90 -26.07
CA GLU A 235 -22.20 -7.75 -26.57
C GLU A 235 -22.91 -9.10 -26.79
N GLY A 236 -24.03 -9.27 -26.10
CA GLY A 236 -24.92 -10.45 -26.21
C GLY A 236 -25.16 -11.22 -24.92
N GLU A 237 -24.31 -11.08 -23.92
CA GLU A 237 -24.47 -11.72 -22.60
C GLU A 237 -24.87 -10.71 -21.54
N ILE A 238 -26.16 -10.49 -21.39
CA ILE A 238 -26.71 -9.52 -20.43
C ILE A 238 -26.60 -10.08 -19.02
N GLY A 239 -25.99 -9.30 -18.11
CA GLY A 239 -26.05 -9.54 -16.66
C GLY A 239 -24.89 -10.37 -16.10
N THR A 240 -23.89 -10.71 -16.89
CA THR A 240 -22.68 -11.40 -16.39
C THR A 240 -21.50 -10.45 -16.26
N LEU A 241 -20.70 -10.65 -15.23
CA LEU A 241 -19.50 -9.88 -14.95
C LEU A 241 -18.32 -10.85 -14.79
N THR A 242 -17.24 -10.59 -15.50
CA THR A 242 -15.98 -11.31 -15.30
C THR A 242 -15.04 -10.42 -14.49
N ILE A 243 -14.45 -10.98 -13.44
CA ILE A 243 -13.46 -10.33 -12.58
C ILE A 243 -12.15 -11.06 -12.79
N VAL A 244 -11.18 -10.37 -13.38
CA VAL A 244 -9.83 -10.90 -13.52
C VAL A 244 -9.06 -10.57 -12.26
N CYS A 245 -8.54 -11.58 -11.57
CA CYS A 245 -7.91 -11.48 -10.26
C CYS A 245 -6.42 -11.83 -10.32
N ASP A 246 -5.57 -10.98 -9.76
CA ASP A 246 -4.16 -11.29 -9.52
C ASP A 246 -4.00 -11.81 -8.09
N CYS A 247 -4.22 -13.09 -7.92
CA CYS A 247 -4.16 -13.82 -6.65
C CYS A 247 -3.64 -15.25 -6.88
N ILE A 248 -3.47 -15.99 -5.79
CA ILE A 248 -3.16 -17.43 -5.83
C ILE A 248 -4.41 -18.18 -6.29
N GLU A 249 -4.26 -19.16 -7.19
CA GLU A 249 -5.38 -19.89 -7.79
C GLU A 249 -6.34 -20.51 -6.77
N SER A 250 -5.80 -21.01 -5.64
CA SER A 250 -6.59 -21.57 -4.54
C SER A 250 -7.57 -20.57 -3.88
N GLN A 251 -7.37 -19.26 -4.05
CA GLN A 251 -8.23 -18.23 -3.47
C GLN A 251 -9.39 -17.78 -4.38
N LEU A 252 -9.37 -18.13 -5.67
CA LEU A 252 -10.37 -17.69 -6.64
C LEU A 252 -11.80 -18.02 -6.21
N SER A 253 -12.06 -19.27 -5.78
CA SER A 253 -13.40 -19.69 -5.32
C SER A 253 -13.89 -18.89 -4.12
N ARG A 254 -12.99 -18.56 -3.17
CA ARG A 254 -13.34 -17.73 -2.01
C ARG A 254 -13.71 -16.31 -2.42
N ILE A 255 -12.97 -15.74 -3.39
CA ILE A 255 -13.23 -14.40 -3.92
C ILE A 255 -14.58 -14.39 -4.63
N GLU A 256 -14.86 -15.39 -5.45
CA GLU A 256 -16.12 -15.53 -6.20
C GLU A 256 -17.34 -15.62 -5.27
N GLU A 257 -17.28 -16.51 -4.26
CA GLU A 257 -18.33 -16.64 -3.24
C GLU A 257 -18.57 -15.30 -2.50
N GLY A 258 -17.51 -14.63 -2.09
CA GLY A 258 -17.63 -13.37 -1.39
C GLY A 258 -18.16 -12.22 -2.26
N VAL A 259 -17.77 -12.15 -3.53
CA VAL A 259 -18.34 -11.20 -4.50
C VAL A 259 -19.83 -11.46 -4.71
N GLN A 260 -20.22 -12.71 -4.83
CA GLN A 260 -21.63 -13.10 -4.99
C GLN A 260 -22.45 -12.67 -3.78
N GLU A 261 -21.93 -12.87 -2.58
CA GLU A 261 -22.62 -12.53 -1.33
C GLU A 261 -22.72 -11.01 -1.09
N HIS A 262 -21.63 -10.27 -1.35
CA HIS A 262 -21.51 -8.86 -0.92
C HIS A 262 -21.78 -7.85 -2.03
N CYS A 263 -21.44 -8.16 -3.28
CA CYS A 263 -21.45 -7.19 -4.37
C CYS A 263 -22.61 -7.40 -5.36
N MET A 264 -23.04 -8.64 -5.60
CA MET A 264 -24.07 -8.92 -6.61
C MET A 264 -25.46 -8.58 -6.10
N ILE A 265 -26.32 -8.04 -7.00
CA ILE A 265 -27.73 -7.73 -6.71
C ILE A 265 -28.57 -9.01 -6.82
N PHE A 266 -28.30 -9.82 -7.83
CA PHE A 266 -29.05 -11.03 -8.14
C PHE A 266 -28.20 -12.27 -7.91
N THR A 267 -28.75 -13.25 -7.25
CA THR A 267 -28.07 -14.52 -6.92
C THR A 267 -28.01 -15.52 -8.09
N ASP A 268 -28.82 -15.30 -9.12
CA ASP A 268 -28.94 -16.13 -10.31
C ASP A 268 -28.06 -15.65 -11.48
N GLN A 269 -27.34 -14.55 -11.30
CA GLN A 269 -26.34 -14.07 -12.24
C GLN A 269 -24.97 -14.12 -11.58
N PRO A 270 -24.18 -15.18 -11.78
CA PRO A 270 -22.89 -15.32 -11.13
C PRO A 270 -21.87 -14.31 -11.69
N ALA A 271 -21.09 -13.71 -10.80
CA ALA A 271 -19.83 -13.12 -11.18
C ALA A 271 -18.83 -14.27 -11.38
N GLU A 272 -18.11 -14.26 -12.48
CA GLU A 272 -17.05 -15.24 -12.76
C GLU A 272 -15.71 -14.64 -12.37
N CYS A 273 -14.98 -15.28 -11.47
CA CYS A 273 -13.62 -14.89 -11.10
C CYS A 273 -12.60 -15.75 -11.85
N VAL A 274 -11.72 -15.11 -12.60
CA VAL A 274 -10.70 -15.76 -13.42
C VAL A 274 -9.31 -15.29 -12.97
N GLY A 275 -8.38 -16.23 -12.81
CA GLY A 275 -6.99 -15.89 -12.51
C GLY A 275 -6.33 -15.19 -13.71
N VAL A 276 -5.50 -14.19 -13.43
CA VAL A 276 -4.76 -13.47 -14.46
C VAL A 276 -3.72 -14.37 -15.12
N SER A 277 -3.64 -14.31 -16.46
CA SER A 277 -2.56 -14.93 -17.21
C SER A 277 -1.34 -14.02 -17.26
N ARG A 278 -0.16 -14.54 -16.89
CA ARG A 278 1.07 -13.74 -16.83
C ARG A 278 1.89 -13.89 -18.11
N THR A 279 2.14 -12.77 -18.80
CA THR A 279 2.93 -12.73 -20.03
C THR A 279 4.33 -12.21 -19.73
N PRO A 280 5.41 -13.00 -20.01
CA PRO A 280 6.77 -12.55 -19.74
C PRO A 280 7.14 -11.39 -20.67
N LEU A 281 7.63 -10.29 -20.11
CA LEU A 281 8.16 -9.14 -20.83
C LEU A 281 9.68 -9.11 -20.70
N ASN A 282 10.37 -9.33 -21.82
CA ASN A 282 11.82 -9.25 -21.88
C ASN A 282 12.23 -7.79 -22.16
N VAL A 283 13.08 -7.22 -21.31
CA VAL A 283 13.48 -5.83 -21.39
C VAL A 283 14.98 -5.70 -21.62
N SER A 284 15.36 -4.89 -22.58
CA SER A 284 16.76 -4.58 -22.87
C SER A 284 16.98 -3.07 -22.72
N VAL A 285 17.88 -2.70 -21.82
CA VAL A 285 18.21 -1.30 -21.50
C VAL A 285 19.71 -1.08 -21.76
N SER A 286 20.03 0.00 -22.45
CA SER A 286 21.40 0.46 -22.64
C SER A 286 21.59 1.81 -21.98
N CYS A 287 22.59 1.92 -21.12
CA CYS A 287 22.89 3.12 -20.33
C CYS A 287 24.29 3.61 -20.64
N SER A 288 24.52 4.91 -20.52
CA SER A 288 25.86 5.48 -20.46
C SER A 288 26.06 6.26 -19.16
N VAL A 289 27.23 6.14 -18.59
CA VAL A 289 27.58 6.72 -17.30
C VAL A 289 28.53 7.89 -17.52
N VAL A 290 28.45 8.92 -16.69
CA VAL A 290 29.40 10.04 -16.69
C VAL A 290 30.77 9.56 -16.20
N ASP A 291 31.87 9.99 -16.81
CA ASP A 291 33.26 9.66 -16.45
C ASP A 291 33.71 10.09 -15.03
N ASN A 292 32.79 10.44 -14.16
CA ASN A 292 33.07 10.82 -12.78
C ASN A 292 32.83 9.65 -11.83
N PRO A 293 33.62 9.50 -10.76
CA PRO A 293 33.58 8.31 -9.92
C PRO A 293 32.21 8.14 -9.26
N ILE A 294 31.41 7.28 -9.85
CA ILE A 294 30.17 6.80 -9.26
C ILE A 294 30.59 5.91 -8.09
N SER A 295 29.83 5.99 -7.00
CA SER A 295 30.05 5.18 -5.78
C SER A 295 29.89 3.66 -6.01
N TYR A 296 29.48 3.24 -7.21
CA TYR A 296 29.15 1.87 -7.59
C TYR A 296 30.09 1.35 -8.68
N THR A 297 30.39 0.06 -8.61
CA THR A 297 31.03 -0.64 -9.74
C THR A 297 30.01 -0.83 -10.88
N VAL A 298 30.50 -1.04 -12.11
CA VAL A 298 29.61 -1.27 -13.28
C VAL A 298 28.68 -2.47 -13.03
N ALA A 299 29.17 -3.54 -12.40
CA ALA A 299 28.37 -4.71 -12.08
C ALA A 299 27.27 -4.42 -11.05
N GLU A 300 27.58 -3.67 -10.00
CA GLU A 300 26.58 -3.26 -8.99
C GLU A 300 25.52 -2.35 -9.62
N LEU A 301 25.91 -1.42 -10.48
CA LEU A 301 24.98 -0.54 -11.17
C LEU A 301 24.06 -1.32 -12.13
N GLN A 302 24.60 -2.32 -12.84
CA GLN A 302 23.77 -3.23 -13.65
C GLN A 302 22.73 -3.95 -12.82
N GLN A 303 23.11 -4.53 -11.67
CA GLN A 303 22.18 -5.21 -10.78
C GLN A 303 21.10 -4.28 -10.21
N LEU A 304 21.47 -3.05 -9.85
CA LEU A 304 20.53 -2.04 -9.37
C LEU A 304 19.50 -1.66 -10.45
N ILE A 305 19.95 -1.44 -11.69
CA ILE A 305 19.05 -1.14 -12.81
C ILE A 305 18.16 -2.35 -13.14
N GLU A 306 18.70 -3.56 -13.13
CA GLU A 306 17.90 -4.78 -13.31
C GLU A 306 16.82 -4.93 -12.24
N SER A 307 17.17 -4.67 -10.97
CA SER A 307 16.20 -4.74 -9.88
C SER A 307 15.10 -3.70 -10.02
N GLU A 308 15.44 -2.48 -10.46
CA GLU A 308 14.48 -1.39 -10.65
C GLU A 308 13.54 -1.64 -11.84
N VAL A 309 14.04 -2.22 -12.94
CA VAL A 309 13.20 -2.66 -14.06
C VAL A 309 12.21 -3.74 -13.61
N LYS A 310 12.64 -4.67 -12.77
CA LYS A 310 11.75 -5.69 -12.19
C LYS A 310 10.68 -5.05 -11.30
N VAL A 311 11.05 -4.08 -10.46
CA VAL A 311 10.10 -3.33 -9.63
C VAL A 311 9.10 -2.53 -10.50
N PHE A 312 9.55 -1.95 -11.60
CA PHE A 312 8.66 -1.24 -12.51
C PHE A 312 7.59 -2.15 -13.14
N ILE A 313 7.93 -3.41 -13.45
CA ILE A 313 7.01 -4.36 -14.10
C ILE A 313 6.17 -5.12 -13.07
N ASP A 314 6.80 -5.72 -12.07
CA ASP A 314 6.16 -6.64 -11.11
C ASP A 314 5.63 -5.91 -9.86
N GLY A 315 6.09 -4.69 -9.60
CA GLY A 315 5.80 -3.95 -8.37
C GLY A 315 6.83 -4.20 -7.26
N GLY A 316 6.69 -3.45 -6.18
CA GLY A 316 7.57 -3.51 -5.02
C GLY A 316 8.03 -2.13 -4.56
N TYR A 317 9.20 -2.07 -3.91
CA TYR A 317 9.80 -0.80 -3.50
C TYR A 317 10.89 -0.38 -4.47
N ASN A 318 10.80 0.87 -4.92
CA ASN A 318 11.83 1.52 -5.72
C ASN A 318 13.10 1.76 -4.89
N ARG A 319 14.20 2.07 -5.55
CA ARG A 319 15.48 2.44 -4.93
C ARG A 319 15.36 3.58 -3.89
N ASP A 320 14.45 4.52 -4.08
CA ASP A 320 14.21 5.64 -3.17
C ASP A 320 13.30 5.28 -1.98
N GLY A 321 12.87 4.03 -1.87
CA GLY A 321 11.96 3.54 -0.83
C GLY A 321 10.48 3.82 -1.09
N SER A 322 10.14 4.42 -2.23
CA SER A 322 8.74 4.62 -2.62
C SER A 322 8.12 3.31 -3.11
N SER A 323 6.85 3.07 -2.78
CA SER A 323 6.11 1.89 -3.24
C SER A 323 5.69 2.05 -4.70
N ASN A 324 5.91 1.00 -5.50
CA ASN A 324 5.49 0.90 -6.89
C ASN A 324 4.54 -0.28 -7.05
N ARG A 325 3.41 -0.07 -7.71
CA ARG A 325 2.40 -1.13 -7.94
C ARG A 325 2.75 -2.06 -9.10
N GLY A 326 3.76 -1.71 -9.89
CA GLY A 326 4.05 -2.40 -11.15
C GLY A 326 3.02 -2.11 -12.25
N LEU A 327 3.09 -2.87 -13.33
CA LEU A 327 2.09 -2.83 -14.40
C LEU A 327 0.83 -3.59 -13.96
N ARG A 328 -0.33 -3.01 -14.23
CA ARG A 328 -1.63 -3.57 -13.84
C ARG A 328 -2.16 -4.57 -14.88
N ILE A 329 -3.21 -5.29 -14.51
CA ILE A 329 -3.95 -6.17 -15.42
C ILE A 329 -4.46 -5.35 -16.62
N GLY A 330 -4.19 -5.82 -17.85
CA GLY A 330 -4.58 -5.12 -19.09
C GLY A 330 -3.79 -3.86 -19.40
N GLU A 331 -2.78 -3.49 -18.57
CA GLU A 331 -2.00 -2.27 -18.79
C GLU A 331 -0.88 -2.52 -19.81
N SER A 332 -0.80 -1.62 -20.79
CA SER A 332 0.22 -1.66 -21.83
C SER A 332 1.59 -1.24 -21.31
N PHE A 333 2.62 -1.94 -21.70
CA PHE A 333 4.00 -1.49 -21.52
C PHE A 333 4.34 -0.41 -22.54
N THR A 334 4.91 0.70 -22.09
CA THR A 334 5.44 1.75 -22.94
C THR A 334 6.89 2.07 -22.56
N GLN A 335 7.76 2.04 -23.55
CA GLN A 335 9.18 2.35 -23.40
C GLN A 335 9.43 3.70 -22.73
N SER A 336 8.65 4.72 -23.09
CA SER A 336 8.80 6.07 -22.55
C SER A 336 8.54 6.14 -21.03
N ARG A 337 7.58 5.35 -20.51
CA ARG A 337 7.31 5.28 -19.05
C ARG A 337 8.46 4.61 -18.30
N LEU A 338 8.99 3.52 -18.84
CA LEU A 338 10.17 2.85 -18.27
C LEU A 338 11.37 3.78 -18.23
N LEU A 339 11.69 4.46 -19.35
CA LEU A 339 12.82 5.38 -19.43
C LEU A 339 12.66 6.56 -18.46
N SER A 340 11.46 7.13 -18.35
CA SER A 340 11.16 8.18 -17.37
C SER A 340 11.33 7.71 -15.94
N HIS A 341 10.88 6.49 -15.62
CA HIS A 341 11.05 5.90 -14.31
C HIS A 341 12.53 5.71 -13.97
N LEU A 342 13.29 5.07 -14.86
CA LEU A 342 14.72 4.84 -14.65
C LEU A 342 15.52 6.15 -14.55
N HIS A 343 15.16 7.16 -15.34
CA HIS A 343 15.82 8.46 -15.25
C HIS A 343 15.57 9.17 -13.91
N ASN A 344 14.39 9.00 -13.33
CA ASN A 344 14.08 9.53 -12.01
C ASN A 344 14.83 8.77 -10.89
N MET A 345 14.97 7.44 -11.02
CA MET A 345 15.65 6.62 -10.02
C MET A 345 17.18 6.69 -10.10
N PHE A 346 17.72 6.98 -11.28
CA PHE A 346 19.16 7.05 -11.56
C PHE A 346 19.56 8.38 -12.22
N PRO A 347 19.51 9.49 -11.48
CA PRO A 347 19.88 10.80 -12.01
C PRO A 347 21.38 10.89 -12.39
N GLU A 348 22.20 9.94 -11.94
CA GLU A 348 23.61 9.81 -12.26
C GLU A 348 23.90 9.29 -13.68
N LEU A 349 22.91 8.74 -14.37
CA LEU A 349 23.08 8.25 -15.75
C LEU A 349 23.01 9.38 -16.75
N LEU A 350 23.98 9.41 -17.69
CA LEU A 350 24.04 10.43 -18.74
C LEU A 350 22.96 10.21 -19.81
N SER A 351 22.77 8.97 -20.21
CA SER A 351 21.71 8.58 -21.13
C SER A 351 21.20 7.19 -20.84
N ILE A 352 19.90 7.00 -21.06
CA ILE A 352 19.21 5.72 -20.96
C ILE A 352 18.42 5.52 -22.23
N SER A 353 18.56 4.36 -22.84
CA SER A 353 17.76 3.94 -23.98
C SER A 353 17.30 2.49 -23.82
N SER A 354 16.21 2.15 -24.43
CA SER A 354 15.73 0.77 -24.47
C SER A 354 15.47 0.36 -25.91
N SER A 355 15.73 -0.89 -26.22
CA SER A 355 15.35 -1.49 -27.52
C SER A 355 14.03 -2.27 -27.45
N THR A 356 13.39 -2.30 -26.28
CA THR A 356 12.10 -2.98 -26.09
C THR A 356 10.99 -2.13 -26.69
N GLU A 357 10.21 -2.72 -27.60
CA GLU A 357 9.08 -2.03 -28.21
C GLU A 357 7.88 -1.93 -27.26
N ASP A 358 7.02 -0.94 -27.52
CA ASP A 358 5.75 -0.79 -26.81
C ASP A 358 4.88 -2.03 -27.08
N THR A 359 4.41 -2.65 -26.02
CA THR A 359 3.67 -3.92 -26.08
C THR A 359 2.35 -3.79 -25.33
N THR A 360 1.29 -4.33 -25.91
CA THR A 360 -0.05 -4.36 -25.30
C THR A 360 -0.41 -5.77 -24.89
N VAL A 361 -1.18 -5.89 -23.83
CA VAL A 361 -1.85 -7.12 -23.41
C VAL A 361 -3.36 -6.89 -23.39
N ASP A 362 -4.13 -7.97 -23.44
CA ASP A 362 -5.57 -7.91 -23.27
C ASP A 362 -5.98 -7.82 -21.79
N GLU A 363 -7.26 -7.71 -21.52
CA GLU A 363 -7.84 -7.53 -20.19
C GLU A 363 -7.67 -8.76 -19.26
N TYR A 364 -7.23 -9.90 -19.78
CA TYR A 364 -7.00 -11.15 -19.02
C TYR A 364 -5.52 -11.40 -18.72
N HIS A 365 -4.65 -10.52 -19.19
CA HIS A 365 -3.22 -10.68 -19.06
C HIS A 365 -2.59 -9.55 -18.26
N LYS A 366 -1.54 -9.90 -17.55
CA LYS A 366 -0.66 -8.95 -16.86
C LYS A 366 0.77 -9.23 -17.30
N PHE A 367 1.56 -8.17 -17.50
CA PHE A 367 2.99 -8.35 -17.72
C PHE A 367 3.66 -8.85 -16.46
N ARG A 368 4.64 -9.69 -16.68
CA ARG A 368 5.60 -10.13 -15.69
C ARG A 368 7.00 -9.88 -16.21
N CYS A 369 7.92 -9.56 -15.32
CA CYS A 369 9.29 -9.40 -15.71
C CYS A 369 9.89 -10.73 -16.18
N GLY A 370 10.32 -10.75 -17.43
CA GLY A 370 11.11 -11.82 -18.03
C GLY A 370 12.60 -11.58 -17.83
N THR A 371 13.37 -11.83 -18.90
CA THR A 371 14.81 -11.54 -18.89
C THR A 371 15.07 -10.05 -19.03
N VAL A 372 15.84 -9.49 -18.10
CA VAL A 372 16.33 -8.10 -18.17
C VAL A 372 17.79 -8.13 -18.60
N THR A 373 18.11 -7.41 -19.66
CA THR A 373 19.48 -7.23 -20.14
C THR A 373 19.88 -5.77 -20.02
N VAL A 374 20.88 -5.49 -19.21
CA VAL A 374 21.43 -4.15 -19.03
C VAL A 374 22.84 -4.07 -19.59
N VAL A 375 23.06 -3.11 -20.48
CA VAL A 375 24.38 -2.81 -21.09
C VAL A 375 24.78 -1.39 -20.66
N ILE A 376 25.94 -1.26 -20.03
CA ILE A 376 26.50 0.01 -19.59
C ILE A 376 27.79 0.29 -20.37
#